data_9800dcefa82ff7e2597554f338957811
#
_entry.id   9800dcefa82ff7e2597554f338957811
#
_cell.length_a   1.000
_cell.length_b   1.000
_cell.length_c   1.000
_cell.angle_alpha   90.00
_cell.angle_beta   90.00
_cell.angle_gamma   90.00
#
_symmetry.space_group_name_H-M   'P 1'
#
loop_
_entity.id
_entity.type
_entity.pdbx_description
1 polymer ?
#
loop_
_entity_poly.entity_id
_entity_poly.type
_entity_poly.pdbx_seq_one_letter_code
_entity_poly.pdbx_strand_id
1 'polypeptide(L)'
;MLCAELGCSAALTTHEGNILNLATWPSGMEDTVREGIERCLQLLTEQICVPCPFLADAEMSCVSIRSDLAQPLHLALIKVGAPLGASLVEQAADIVRICINIWGKQHGAVAIHELLRAILQDEPLKMRRLAEIFHVDVASLHELWMLCGADAGEVEERMEQDLALARQCADTVVGAIYEGQPVMCLSTPHSLRETESAIREILSCALKTSPDAVVVRCSGLSNTTSCRRAYLLTLDNLEDAKRIFPHKRMFLQGELELAASCRKRIDEGETAAVRRTMPLAALQADREYHDLLDTACVYLLDCDSSVTRTAEMLFLHKNTIKYRLQRIADLLGYRLGKMPETIELYRSAAVYRLLHEVR
;
A
#
# COMPACT_ATOMS: atom_id res chain seq x y z
N MET A 1 18.03 -19.94 12.77
CA MET A 1 16.60 -19.68 12.50
C MET A 1 16.28 -19.74 11.01
N LEU A 2 16.86 -18.89 10.15
CA LEU A 2 16.59 -18.90 8.68
C LEU A 2 16.75 -20.28 8.05
N CYS A 3 17.84 -21.00 8.38
CA CYS A 3 18.13 -22.34 7.88
C CYS A 3 17.08 -23.37 8.26
N ALA A 4 16.56 -23.34 9.48
CA ALA A 4 15.52 -24.25 9.94
C ALA A 4 14.19 -24.03 9.21
N GLU A 5 13.87 -22.78 8.91
CA GLU A 5 12.64 -22.40 8.21
C GLU A 5 12.66 -22.79 6.74
N LEU A 6 13.81 -22.58 6.08
CA LEU A 6 14.01 -22.96 4.69
C LEU A 6 14.32 -24.48 4.54
N GLY A 7 14.64 -25.16 5.65
CA GLY A 7 15.09 -26.55 5.64
C GLY A 7 16.37 -26.73 4.82
N CYS A 8 17.32 -25.77 4.95
CA CYS A 8 18.59 -25.77 4.22
C CYS A 8 19.75 -25.36 5.11
N SER A 9 20.98 -25.75 4.75
CA SER A 9 22.20 -25.20 5.31
C SER A 9 22.59 -23.91 4.60
N ALA A 10 23.24 -22.98 5.31
CA ALA A 10 23.69 -21.72 4.75
C ALA A 10 25.12 -21.42 5.18
N ALA A 11 25.93 -20.97 4.24
CA ALA A 11 27.27 -20.46 4.51
C ALA A 11 27.43 -19.05 3.91
N LEU A 12 27.93 -18.13 4.73
CA LEU A 12 28.35 -16.80 4.30
C LEU A 12 29.87 -16.77 4.17
N THR A 13 30.39 -16.41 3.00
CA THR A 13 31.84 -16.43 2.72
C THR A 13 32.29 -15.08 2.19
N THR A 14 33.60 -14.79 2.35
CA THR A 14 34.27 -13.73 1.64
C THR A 14 34.47 -14.14 0.16
N HIS A 15 34.87 -13.18 -0.69
CA HIS A 15 35.23 -13.46 -2.09
C HIS A 15 36.45 -14.39 -2.20
N GLU A 16 37.30 -14.46 -1.16
CA GLU A 16 38.44 -15.37 -1.06
C GLU A 16 38.03 -16.78 -0.60
N GLY A 17 36.75 -16.95 -0.21
CA GLY A 17 36.20 -18.22 0.25
C GLY A 17 36.30 -18.49 1.75
N ASN A 18 36.78 -17.53 2.53
CA ASN A 18 36.77 -17.65 3.99
C ASN A 18 35.34 -17.66 4.52
N ILE A 19 34.98 -18.69 5.26
CA ILE A 19 33.66 -18.82 5.86
C ILE A 19 33.54 -17.88 7.04
N LEU A 20 32.66 -16.89 6.93
CA LEU A 20 32.36 -15.92 7.99
C LEU A 20 31.30 -16.45 8.95
N ASN A 21 30.32 -17.17 8.42
CA ASN A 21 29.24 -17.76 9.21
C ASN A 21 28.75 -19.03 8.53
N LEU A 22 28.43 -20.05 9.34
CA LEU A 22 27.92 -21.34 8.88
C LEU A 22 26.77 -21.76 9.78
N ALA A 23 25.66 -22.11 9.17
CA ALA A 23 24.52 -22.71 9.87
C ALA A 23 24.02 -23.92 9.08
N THR A 24 23.85 -25.07 9.74
CA THR A 24 23.47 -26.32 9.07
C THR A 24 22.07 -26.78 9.45
N TRP A 25 21.42 -27.41 8.47
CA TRP A 25 20.14 -28.09 8.64
C TRP A 25 20.11 -29.38 7.82
N PRO A 26 19.88 -30.54 8.44
CA PRO A 26 19.83 -30.75 9.91
C PRO A 26 21.15 -30.41 10.61
N SER A 27 21.10 -30.23 11.92
CA SER A 27 22.30 -29.98 12.73
C SER A 27 23.23 -31.18 12.71
N GLY A 28 24.56 -30.94 12.82
CA GLY A 28 25.56 -32.00 12.82
C GLY A 28 26.23 -32.22 11.45
N MET A 29 25.99 -31.34 10.48
CA MET A 29 26.60 -31.39 9.14
C MET A 29 27.68 -30.30 8.95
N GLU A 30 28.10 -29.63 10.03
CA GLU A 30 28.98 -28.46 9.98
C GLU A 30 30.29 -28.76 9.26
N ASP A 31 30.97 -29.87 9.61
CA ASP A 31 32.27 -30.23 9.03
C ASP A 31 32.12 -30.59 7.54
N THR A 32 31.09 -31.37 7.19
CA THR A 32 30.84 -31.73 5.79
C THR A 32 30.56 -30.54 4.91
N VAL A 33 29.75 -29.60 5.39
CA VAL A 33 29.40 -28.39 4.65
C VAL A 33 30.60 -27.44 4.57
N ARG A 34 31.38 -27.30 5.66
CA ARG A 34 32.60 -26.49 5.70
C ARG A 34 33.62 -26.98 4.67
N GLU A 35 34.03 -28.24 4.75
CA GLU A 35 34.99 -28.83 3.81
C GLU A 35 34.50 -28.78 2.36
N GLY A 36 33.20 -28.99 2.17
CA GLY A 36 32.59 -28.95 0.85
C GLY A 36 32.64 -27.55 0.22
N ILE A 37 32.33 -26.52 0.96
CA ILE A 37 32.38 -25.13 0.50
C ILE A 37 33.81 -24.71 0.19
N GLU A 38 34.77 -25.04 1.05
CA GLU A 38 36.19 -24.74 0.82
C GLU A 38 36.72 -25.35 -0.49
N ARG A 39 36.17 -26.49 -0.91
CA ARG A 39 36.56 -27.15 -2.19
C ARG A 39 35.86 -26.55 -3.41
N CYS A 40 34.77 -25.83 -3.22
CA CYS A 40 33.92 -25.33 -4.31
C CYS A 40 33.92 -23.80 -4.47
N LEU A 41 34.98 -23.13 -4.06
CA LEU A 41 35.14 -21.67 -4.08
C LEU A 41 34.78 -21.01 -5.42
N GLN A 42 35.14 -21.65 -6.54
CA GLN A 42 34.87 -21.13 -7.88
C GLN A 42 33.38 -21.05 -8.20
N LEU A 43 32.55 -21.92 -7.60
CA LEU A 43 31.11 -21.91 -7.81
C LEU A 43 30.40 -20.83 -7.01
N LEU A 44 31.04 -20.30 -5.95
CA LEU A 44 30.46 -19.29 -5.08
C LEU A 44 30.37 -17.90 -5.71
N THR A 45 31.16 -17.65 -6.77
CA THR A 45 31.23 -16.34 -7.44
C THR A 45 30.17 -16.13 -8.51
N GLU A 46 29.49 -17.18 -8.94
CA GLU A 46 28.44 -17.14 -9.95
C GLU A 46 27.05 -17.27 -9.30
N GLN A 47 26.06 -16.53 -9.81
CA GLN A 47 24.66 -16.74 -9.41
C GLN A 47 24.13 -18.02 -10.06
N ILE A 48 24.28 -19.17 -9.38
CA ILE A 48 23.97 -20.47 -9.96
C ILE A 48 23.21 -21.34 -8.95
N CYS A 49 22.19 -22.04 -9.43
CA CYS A 49 21.62 -23.18 -8.74
C CYS A 49 22.17 -24.44 -9.42
N VAL A 50 22.96 -25.21 -8.71
CA VAL A 50 23.65 -26.42 -9.24
C VAL A 50 23.48 -27.59 -8.27
N PRO A 51 23.53 -28.85 -8.75
CA PRO A 51 23.66 -29.98 -7.87
C PRO A 51 24.84 -29.80 -6.91
N CYS A 52 24.62 -30.07 -5.62
CA CYS A 52 25.65 -29.85 -4.62
C CYS A 52 26.82 -30.86 -4.85
N PRO A 53 28.08 -30.36 -5.10
CA PRO A 53 29.18 -31.24 -5.50
C PRO A 53 29.66 -32.20 -4.40
N PHE A 54 29.30 -31.94 -3.14
CA PHE A 54 29.80 -32.69 -1.98
C PHE A 54 28.68 -33.31 -1.14
N LEU A 55 27.41 -33.16 -1.52
CA LEU A 55 26.29 -33.77 -0.81
C LEU A 55 25.31 -34.38 -1.83
N ALA A 56 25.09 -35.67 -1.72
CA ALA A 56 24.17 -36.37 -2.60
C ALA A 56 22.73 -35.89 -2.39
N ASP A 57 21.96 -35.86 -3.46
CA ASP A 57 20.55 -35.45 -3.47
C ASP A 57 20.30 -34.03 -2.91
N ALA A 58 21.30 -33.16 -3.00
CA ALA A 58 21.23 -31.76 -2.57
C ALA A 58 21.50 -30.79 -3.73
N GLU A 59 20.84 -29.64 -3.67
CA GLU A 59 21.05 -28.52 -4.57
C GLU A 59 21.73 -27.36 -3.81
N MET A 60 22.65 -26.69 -4.46
CA MET A 60 23.38 -25.53 -3.93
C MET A 60 23.02 -24.29 -4.76
N SER A 61 22.46 -23.29 -4.09
CA SER A 61 22.18 -21.97 -4.68
C SER A 61 23.17 -20.96 -4.15
N CYS A 62 23.91 -20.28 -5.03
CA CYS A 62 24.93 -19.28 -4.69
C CYS A 62 24.45 -17.89 -5.13
N VAL A 63 24.56 -16.91 -4.24
CA VAL A 63 24.17 -15.50 -4.49
C VAL A 63 25.25 -14.58 -3.97
N SER A 64 25.65 -13.61 -4.81
CA SER A 64 26.57 -12.54 -4.41
C SER A 64 25.82 -11.45 -3.66
N ILE A 65 26.25 -11.16 -2.43
CA ILE A 65 25.69 -10.11 -1.58
C ILE A 65 26.56 -8.86 -1.70
N ARG A 66 26.04 -7.82 -2.34
CA ARG A 66 26.63 -6.49 -2.31
C ARG A 66 26.23 -5.81 -1.01
N SER A 67 27.20 -5.49 -0.19
CA SER A 67 27.03 -4.73 1.05
C SER A 67 27.89 -3.48 1.01
N ASP A 68 27.74 -2.58 1.99
CA ASP A 68 28.60 -1.41 2.15
C ASP A 68 30.05 -1.77 2.54
N LEU A 69 30.35 -3.06 2.64
CA LEU A 69 31.72 -3.56 2.84
C LEU A 69 32.51 -3.43 1.53
N ALA A 70 33.82 -3.21 1.65
CA ALA A 70 34.71 -2.98 0.50
C ALA A 70 34.77 -4.14 -0.51
N GLN A 71 34.36 -5.34 -0.09
CA GLN A 71 34.37 -6.54 -0.92
C GLN A 71 33.00 -7.26 -0.89
N PRO A 72 32.56 -7.86 -2.02
CA PRO A 72 31.32 -8.63 -2.06
C PRO A 72 31.44 -9.88 -1.19
N LEU A 73 30.34 -10.24 -0.55
CA LEU A 73 30.20 -11.50 0.16
C LEU A 73 29.35 -12.47 -0.68
N HIS A 74 29.51 -13.76 -0.43
CA HIS A 74 28.74 -14.80 -1.11
C HIS A 74 27.93 -15.61 -0.11
N LEU A 75 26.65 -15.82 -0.41
CA LEU A 75 25.75 -16.69 0.34
C LEU A 75 25.54 -17.97 -0.45
N ALA A 76 25.92 -19.10 0.13
CA ALA A 76 25.60 -20.43 -0.39
C ALA A 76 24.46 -21.03 0.45
N LEU A 77 23.38 -21.44 -0.19
CA LEU A 77 22.25 -22.15 0.40
C LEU A 77 22.25 -23.58 -0.14
N ILE A 78 22.29 -24.56 0.75
CA ILE A 78 22.39 -25.99 0.39
C ILE A 78 21.17 -26.69 0.94
N LYS A 79 20.35 -27.25 0.05
CA LYS A 79 19.11 -27.93 0.40
C LYS A 79 19.10 -29.37 -0.12
N VAL A 80 18.81 -30.30 0.75
CA VAL A 80 18.58 -31.72 0.39
C VAL A 80 17.18 -31.84 -0.19
N GLY A 81 17.05 -32.52 -1.33
CA GLY A 81 15.81 -32.70 -2.07
C GLY A 81 15.54 -31.61 -3.10
N ALA A 82 14.29 -31.13 -3.19
CA ALA A 82 13.91 -30.13 -4.18
C ALA A 82 14.62 -28.80 -3.98
N PRO A 83 15.08 -28.14 -5.07
CA PRO A 83 15.79 -26.87 -4.99
C PRO A 83 14.92 -25.76 -4.39
N LEU A 84 15.59 -24.74 -3.82
CA LEU A 84 14.90 -23.51 -3.41
C LEU A 84 14.48 -22.73 -4.65
N GLY A 85 13.24 -22.24 -4.65
CA GLY A 85 12.79 -21.33 -5.71
C GLY A 85 13.62 -20.03 -5.73
N ALA A 86 13.85 -19.46 -6.90
CA ALA A 86 14.68 -18.26 -7.08
C ALA A 86 14.24 -17.11 -6.17
N SER A 87 12.95 -16.87 -6.02
CA SER A 87 12.40 -15.83 -5.13
C SER A 87 12.77 -16.05 -3.66
N LEU A 88 12.81 -17.29 -3.16
CA LEU A 88 13.22 -17.57 -1.78
C LEU A 88 14.73 -17.35 -1.59
N VAL A 89 15.52 -17.68 -2.59
CA VAL A 89 16.97 -17.43 -2.58
C VAL A 89 17.27 -15.93 -2.52
N GLU A 90 16.57 -15.15 -3.32
CA GLU A 90 16.70 -13.68 -3.31
C GLU A 90 16.26 -13.07 -1.96
N GLN A 91 15.13 -13.51 -1.41
CA GLN A 91 14.66 -13.05 -0.09
C GLN A 91 15.66 -13.40 1.01
N ALA A 92 16.25 -14.61 0.98
CA ALA A 92 17.28 -15.01 1.94
C ALA A 92 18.55 -14.13 1.82
N ALA A 93 18.99 -13.85 0.60
CA ALA A 93 20.12 -12.97 0.34
C ALA A 93 19.87 -11.55 0.83
N ASP A 94 18.67 -11.01 0.61
CA ASP A 94 18.24 -9.70 1.09
C ASP A 94 18.25 -9.63 2.62
N ILE A 95 17.72 -10.65 3.31
CA ILE A 95 17.76 -10.72 4.77
C ILE A 95 19.20 -10.66 5.28
N VAL A 96 20.10 -11.46 4.70
CA VAL A 96 21.50 -11.49 5.11
C VAL A 96 22.19 -10.14 4.83
N ARG A 97 21.92 -9.52 3.68
CA ARG A 97 22.42 -8.18 3.33
C ARG A 97 22.00 -7.12 4.36
N ILE A 98 20.73 -7.12 4.72
CA ILE A 98 20.18 -6.19 5.72
C ILE A 98 20.85 -6.42 7.09
N CYS A 99 20.98 -7.67 7.53
CA CYS A 99 21.66 -7.99 8.79
C CYS A 99 23.10 -7.49 8.81
N ILE A 100 23.84 -7.67 7.71
CA ILE A 100 25.23 -7.21 7.59
C ILE A 100 25.31 -5.68 7.67
N ASN A 101 24.44 -4.97 6.95
CA ASN A 101 24.40 -3.51 6.92
C ASN A 101 23.96 -2.91 8.27
N ILE A 102 23.06 -3.58 9.00
CA ILE A 102 22.63 -3.16 10.34
C ILE A 102 23.77 -3.28 11.36
N TRP A 103 24.55 -4.38 11.33
CA TRP A 103 25.69 -4.54 12.22
C TRP A 103 26.86 -3.58 11.91
N GLY A 104 26.93 -3.08 10.67
CA GLY A 104 27.97 -2.12 10.26
C GLY A 104 27.69 -0.64 10.57
N LYS A 105 26.41 -0.24 10.72
CA LYS A 105 26.01 1.16 10.95
C LYS A 105 24.65 1.23 11.68
N GLN A 106 24.45 2.26 12.51
CA GLN A 106 23.18 2.59 13.18
C GLN A 106 22.07 2.98 12.17
N HIS A 107 21.40 2.03 11.50
CA HIS A 107 20.45 2.32 10.43
C HIS A 107 19.05 1.70 10.69
N GLY A 108 18.38 2.17 11.76
CA GLY A 108 16.97 1.80 11.98
C GLY A 108 16.05 2.16 10.82
N ALA A 109 16.29 3.30 10.14
CA ALA A 109 15.46 3.78 9.04
C ALA A 109 15.49 2.87 7.79
N VAL A 110 16.67 2.42 7.35
CA VAL A 110 16.81 1.52 6.19
C VAL A 110 16.08 0.20 6.41
N ALA A 111 16.12 -0.28 7.63
CA ALA A 111 15.55 -1.54 8.03
C ALA A 111 14.00 -1.53 8.07
N ILE A 112 13.42 -0.43 8.53
CA ILE A 112 11.95 -0.22 8.51
C ILE A 112 11.45 -0.07 7.07
N HIS A 113 12.22 0.59 6.21
CA HIS A 113 11.92 0.65 4.77
C HIS A 113 11.82 -0.76 4.15
N GLU A 114 12.81 -1.62 4.43
CA GLU A 114 12.82 -2.99 3.90
C GLU A 114 11.68 -3.87 4.48
N LEU A 115 11.29 -3.63 5.74
CA LEU A 115 10.11 -4.30 6.32
C LEU A 115 8.82 -3.85 5.61
N LEU A 116 8.63 -2.54 5.42
CA LEU A 116 7.48 -2.02 4.67
C LEU A 116 7.44 -2.59 3.25
N ARG A 117 8.59 -2.60 2.56
CA ARG A 117 8.73 -3.18 1.23
C ARG A 117 8.31 -4.64 1.20
N ALA A 118 8.78 -5.45 2.15
CA ALA A 118 8.41 -6.87 2.23
C ALA A 118 6.90 -7.07 2.47
N ILE A 119 6.23 -6.18 3.21
CA ILE A 119 4.77 -6.19 3.38
C ILE A 119 4.08 -5.89 2.04
N LEU A 120 4.50 -4.82 1.35
CA LEU A 120 3.85 -4.34 0.13
C LEU A 120 4.13 -5.24 -1.09
N GLN A 121 5.27 -5.95 -1.13
CA GLN A 121 5.62 -6.88 -2.20
C GLN A 121 5.17 -8.33 -1.95
N ASP A 122 4.58 -8.61 -0.78
CA ASP A 122 4.14 -9.96 -0.38
C ASP A 122 5.30 -10.96 -0.29
N GLU A 123 6.37 -10.56 0.44
CA GLU A 123 7.55 -11.37 0.71
C GLU A 123 7.48 -11.95 2.14
N PRO A 124 6.69 -12.99 2.40
CA PRO A 124 6.34 -13.41 3.76
C PRO A 124 7.53 -13.89 4.59
N LEU A 125 8.54 -14.50 3.97
CA LEU A 125 9.75 -14.93 4.66
C LEU A 125 10.56 -13.72 5.16
N LYS A 126 10.83 -12.77 4.26
CA LYS A 126 11.57 -11.54 4.56
C LYS A 126 10.84 -10.70 5.59
N MET A 127 9.53 -10.48 5.39
CA MET A 127 8.67 -9.76 6.33
C MET A 127 8.76 -10.33 7.74
N ARG A 128 8.57 -11.65 7.91
CA ARG A 128 8.61 -12.32 9.21
C ARG A 128 9.97 -12.14 9.89
N ARG A 129 11.07 -12.32 9.14
CA ARG A 129 12.42 -12.19 9.69
C ARG A 129 12.78 -10.77 10.09
N LEU A 130 12.41 -9.79 9.27
CA LEU A 130 12.62 -8.39 9.61
C LEU A 130 11.77 -7.97 10.81
N ALA A 131 10.51 -8.42 10.87
CA ALA A 131 9.63 -8.17 12.01
C ALA A 131 10.22 -8.72 13.32
N GLU A 132 10.78 -9.94 13.32
CA GLU A 132 11.47 -10.51 14.48
C GLU A 132 12.72 -9.72 14.87
N ILE A 133 13.56 -9.33 13.89
CA ILE A 133 14.79 -8.56 14.13
C ILE A 133 14.48 -7.19 14.74
N PHE A 134 13.41 -6.53 14.28
CA PHE A 134 13.04 -5.18 14.75
C PHE A 134 12.01 -5.18 15.87
N HIS A 135 11.61 -6.33 16.35
CA HIS A 135 10.58 -6.48 17.38
C HIS A 135 9.26 -5.79 17.01
N VAL A 136 8.89 -5.85 15.72
CA VAL A 136 7.64 -5.29 15.20
C VAL A 136 6.57 -6.37 15.12
N ASP A 137 5.44 -6.14 15.76
CA ASP A 137 4.26 -6.99 15.60
C ASP A 137 3.50 -6.64 14.32
N VAL A 138 3.84 -7.29 13.21
CA VAL A 138 3.18 -7.07 11.91
C VAL A 138 1.73 -7.57 11.88
N ALA A 139 1.34 -8.44 12.84
CA ALA A 139 -0.04 -8.89 12.94
C ALA A 139 -0.97 -7.82 13.50
N SER A 140 -0.42 -6.84 14.21
CA SER A 140 -1.18 -5.71 14.75
C SER A 140 -1.45 -4.59 13.73
N LEU A 141 -0.90 -4.67 12.51
CA LEU A 141 -1.07 -3.62 11.50
C LEU A 141 -2.47 -3.68 10.86
N HIS A 142 -3.29 -2.70 11.18
CA HIS A 142 -4.71 -2.63 10.81
C HIS A 142 -5.10 -1.36 10.04
N GLU A 143 -4.18 -0.43 9.85
CA GLU A 143 -4.39 0.78 9.03
C GLU A 143 -3.25 0.99 8.04
N LEU A 144 -3.58 1.64 6.92
CA LEU A 144 -2.63 2.15 5.94
C LEU A 144 -2.93 3.62 5.70
N TRP A 145 -1.88 4.48 5.81
CA TRP A 145 -1.93 5.87 5.37
C TRP A 145 -0.95 6.08 4.23
N MET A 146 -1.37 6.84 3.23
CA MET A 146 -0.52 7.23 2.10
C MET A 146 -0.67 8.73 1.83
N LEU A 147 0.45 9.42 1.63
CA LEU A 147 0.45 10.78 1.11
C LEU A 147 0.81 10.71 -0.39
N CYS A 148 -0.12 11.12 -1.24
CA CYS A 148 0.01 11.04 -2.69
C CYS A 148 0.05 12.43 -3.31
N GLY A 149 0.84 12.61 -4.39
CA GLY A 149 0.93 13.86 -5.12
C GLY A 149 1.74 14.96 -4.43
N ALA A 150 2.53 14.62 -3.40
CA ALA A 150 3.47 15.53 -2.77
C ALA A 150 4.81 15.57 -3.53
N ASP A 151 5.54 16.68 -3.42
CA ASP A 151 6.88 16.83 -4.01
C ASP A 151 7.89 15.90 -3.34
N ALA A 152 8.73 15.23 -4.15
CA ALA A 152 9.66 14.21 -3.65
C ALA A 152 10.70 14.74 -2.66
N GLY A 153 11.22 15.97 -2.88
CA GLY A 153 12.18 16.59 -1.98
C GLY A 153 11.57 16.91 -0.62
N GLU A 154 10.34 17.45 -0.62
CA GLU A 154 9.60 17.74 0.61
C GLU A 154 9.26 16.45 1.38
N VAL A 155 8.89 15.40 0.67
CA VAL A 155 8.58 14.08 1.26
C VAL A 155 9.76 13.53 2.05
N GLU A 156 10.99 13.60 1.50
CA GLU A 156 12.20 13.14 2.18
C GLU A 156 12.49 13.95 3.45
N GLU A 157 12.39 15.28 3.37
CA GLU A 157 12.65 16.17 4.51
C GLU A 157 11.65 15.98 5.67
N ARG A 158 10.42 15.59 5.33
CA ARG A 158 9.31 15.55 6.30
C ARG A 158 8.95 14.17 6.82
N MET A 159 9.42 13.10 6.19
CA MET A 159 9.01 11.72 6.52
C MET A 159 9.12 11.41 8.02
N GLU A 160 10.18 11.87 8.68
CA GLU A 160 10.35 11.64 10.13
C GLU A 160 9.33 12.42 10.98
N GLN A 161 8.89 13.60 10.54
CA GLN A 161 7.85 14.37 11.23
C GLN A 161 6.49 13.70 11.06
N ASP A 162 6.18 13.25 9.86
CA ASP A 162 4.93 12.54 9.56
C ASP A 162 4.85 11.20 10.32
N LEU A 163 5.98 10.47 10.43
CA LEU A 163 6.10 9.29 11.28
C LEU A 163 5.91 9.61 12.76
N ALA A 164 6.44 10.74 13.23
CA ALA A 164 6.26 11.16 14.62
C ALA A 164 4.78 11.43 14.95
N LEU A 165 4.04 12.06 14.02
CA LEU A 165 2.60 12.26 14.15
C LEU A 165 1.84 10.92 14.15
N ALA A 166 2.20 9.98 13.27
CA ALA A 166 1.59 8.67 13.23
C ALA A 166 1.85 7.86 14.52
N ARG A 167 3.07 7.94 15.09
CA ARG A 167 3.44 7.29 16.36
C ARG A 167 2.70 7.84 17.58
N GLN A 168 2.18 9.06 17.52
CA GLN A 168 1.29 9.59 18.56
C GLN A 168 -0.10 8.96 18.51
N CYS A 169 -0.50 8.42 17.36
CA CYS A 169 -1.82 7.85 17.14
C CYS A 169 -1.87 6.34 17.40
N ALA A 170 -0.77 5.60 17.25
CA ALA A 170 -0.75 4.15 17.27
C ALA A 170 0.54 3.59 17.90
N ASP A 171 0.44 2.41 18.55
CA ASP A 171 1.57 1.76 19.24
C ASP A 171 2.65 1.27 18.26
N THR A 172 2.24 0.77 17.12
CA THR A 172 3.13 0.23 16.10
C THR A 172 2.95 1.01 14.80
N VAL A 173 4.04 1.55 14.27
CA VAL A 173 4.08 2.26 12.99
C VAL A 173 5.27 1.76 12.17
N VAL A 174 4.98 1.23 10.99
CA VAL A 174 5.95 0.84 9.98
C VAL A 174 5.75 1.75 8.78
N GLY A 175 6.64 2.70 8.58
CA GLY A 175 6.47 3.69 7.51
C GLY A 175 7.79 4.10 6.89
N ALA A 176 7.74 4.36 5.60
CA ALA A 176 8.87 4.83 4.80
C ALA A 176 8.37 5.45 3.48
N ILE A 177 9.29 6.06 2.75
CA ILE A 177 9.03 6.44 1.36
C ILE A 177 9.13 5.18 0.50
N TYR A 178 8.04 4.83 -0.17
CA TYR A 178 7.98 3.69 -1.08
C TYR A 178 7.49 4.16 -2.45
N GLU A 179 8.27 3.89 -3.50
CA GLU A 179 8.01 4.37 -4.87
C GLU A 179 7.72 5.88 -4.94
N GLY A 180 8.48 6.66 -4.17
CA GLY A 180 8.38 8.13 -4.12
C GLY A 180 7.21 8.67 -3.28
N GLN A 181 6.46 7.82 -2.58
CA GLN A 181 5.32 8.23 -1.76
C GLN A 181 5.53 7.81 -0.29
N PRO A 182 5.19 8.66 0.69
CA PRO A 182 5.09 8.25 2.08
C PRO A 182 3.97 7.22 2.27
N VAL A 183 4.35 6.04 2.75
CA VAL A 183 3.44 4.96 3.07
C VAL A 183 3.68 4.54 4.52
N MET A 184 2.63 4.45 5.30
CA MET A 184 2.66 4.08 6.71
C MET A 184 1.62 3.01 7.00
N CYS A 185 2.05 1.87 7.53
CA CYS A 185 1.18 0.85 8.11
C CYS A 185 1.18 1.00 9.63
N LEU A 186 0.02 1.05 10.23
CA LEU A 186 -0.16 1.32 11.65
C LEU A 186 -0.98 0.21 12.34
N SER A 187 -0.75 0.01 13.64
CA SER A 187 -1.71 -0.69 14.49
C SER A 187 -3.01 0.12 14.61
N THR A 188 -4.03 -0.48 15.20
CA THR A 188 -5.29 0.24 15.43
C THR A 188 -5.04 1.53 16.23
N PRO A 189 -5.41 2.70 15.70
CA PRO A 189 -5.20 3.96 16.39
C PRO A 189 -6.00 4.06 17.70
N HIS A 190 -5.44 4.77 18.69
CA HIS A 190 -6.05 4.97 20.01
C HIS A 190 -7.33 5.80 19.95
N SER A 191 -7.38 6.78 19.03
CA SER A 191 -8.47 7.74 18.94
C SER A 191 -8.70 8.22 17.51
N LEU A 192 -9.95 8.18 17.06
CA LEU A 192 -10.34 8.72 15.74
C LEU A 192 -10.02 10.22 15.63
N ARG A 193 -10.23 10.98 16.71
CA ARG A 193 -10.00 12.43 16.72
C ARG A 193 -8.52 12.79 16.57
N GLU A 194 -7.64 12.07 17.24
CA GLU A 194 -6.19 12.25 17.14
C GLU A 194 -5.69 11.87 15.76
N THR A 195 -6.17 10.76 15.24
CA THR A 195 -5.90 10.28 13.88
C THR A 195 -6.28 11.33 12.82
N GLU A 196 -7.48 11.87 12.89
CA GLU A 196 -7.93 12.93 11.97
C GLU A 196 -7.13 14.21 12.12
N SER A 197 -6.68 14.54 13.33
CA SER A 197 -5.83 15.70 13.59
C SER A 197 -4.45 15.53 12.96
N ALA A 198 -3.82 14.36 13.17
CA ALA A 198 -2.53 14.03 12.59
C ALA A 198 -2.57 14.05 11.05
N ILE A 199 -3.58 13.40 10.46
CA ILE A 199 -3.75 13.38 9.00
C ILE A 199 -3.96 14.80 8.44
N ARG A 200 -4.76 15.64 9.11
CA ARG A 200 -4.94 17.04 8.70
C ARG A 200 -3.63 17.84 8.78
N GLU A 201 -2.81 17.61 9.77
CA GLU A 201 -1.51 18.26 9.90
C GLU A 201 -0.55 17.82 8.79
N ILE A 202 -0.43 16.53 8.51
CA ILE A 202 0.35 15.98 7.39
C ILE A 202 -0.10 16.64 6.07
N LEU A 203 -1.41 16.62 5.81
CA LEU A 203 -1.98 17.18 4.60
C LEU A 203 -1.79 18.71 4.50
N SER A 204 -2.02 19.46 5.59
CA SER A 204 -1.91 20.92 5.59
C SER A 204 -0.50 21.40 5.31
N CYS A 205 0.48 20.59 5.70
CA CYS A 205 1.87 20.89 5.39
C CYS A 205 2.20 20.55 3.93
N ALA A 206 1.79 19.40 3.43
CA ALA A 206 2.01 19.01 2.03
C ALA A 206 1.34 19.99 1.04
N LEU A 207 0.17 20.53 1.38
CA LEU A 207 -0.54 21.49 0.54
C LEU A 207 0.16 22.86 0.40
N LYS A 208 1.18 23.17 1.21
CA LYS A 208 1.95 24.42 1.08
C LYS A 208 2.80 24.44 -0.18
N THR A 209 3.31 23.30 -0.59
CA THR A 209 4.21 23.12 -1.74
C THR A 209 3.56 22.35 -2.88
N SER A 210 2.64 21.43 -2.55
CA SER A 210 1.98 20.51 -3.49
C SER A 210 0.47 20.67 -3.41
N PRO A 211 -0.14 21.57 -4.21
CA PRO A 211 -1.59 21.87 -4.17
C PRO A 211 -2.48 20.65 -4.45
N ASP A 212 -1.95 19.65 -5.17
CA ASP A 212 -2.67 18.44 -5.54
C ASP A 212 -2.45 17.28 -4.58
N ALA A 213 -1.72 17.52 -3.48
CA ALA A 213 -1.49 16.52 -2.46
C ALA A 213 -2.81 16.05 -1.83
N VAL A 214 -2.90 14.75 -1.61
CA VAL A 214 -4.03 14.10 -0.93
C VAL A 214 -3.51 13.03 0.02
N VAL A 215 -4.27 12.79 1.08
CA VAL A 215 -4.01 11.66 1.99
C VAL A 215 -5.07 10.60 1.78
N VAL A 216 -4.63 9.35 1.68
CA VAL A 216 -5.49 8.16 1.67
C VAL A 216 -5.36 7.47 3.00
N ARG A 217 -6.50 7.11 3.61
CA ARG A 217 -6.59 6.33 4.83
C ARG A 217 -7.42 5.08 4.59
N CYS A 218 -6.83 3.91 4.77
CA CYS A 218 -7.53 2.62 4.77
C CYS A 218 -7.49 2.04 6.19
N SER A 219 -8.63 1.74 6.78
CA SER A 219 -8.77 1.27 8.16
C SER A 219 -9.50 -0.07 8.23
N GLY A 220 -9.38 -0.76 9.37
CA GLY A 220 -10.04 -2.05 9.58
C GLY A 220 -9.40 -3.18 8.76
N LEU A 221 -8.12 -3.05 8.43
CA LEU A 221 -7.37 -4.07 7.72
C LEU A 221 -7.14 -5.26 8.66
N SER A 222 -7.24 -6.48 8.15
CA SER A 222 -7.19 -7.69 8.98
C SER A 222 -5.77 -8.27 9.13
N ASN A 223 -4.87 -7.94 8.21
CA ASN A 223 -3.51 -8.47 8.14
C ASN A 223 -2.66 -7.72 7.11
N THR A 224 -1.39 -8.06 6.99
CA THR A 224 -0.44 -7.47 6.02
C THR A 224 -0.85 -7.65 4.56
N THR A 225 -1.51 -8.75 4.20
CA THR A 225 -2.07 -8.94 2.85
C THR A 225 -3.17 -7.92 2.57
N SER A 226 -3.96 -7.54 3.58
CA SER A 226 -4.97 -6.48 3.46
C SER A 226 -4.31 -5.10 3.33
N CYS A 227 -3.18 -4.84 4.01
CA CYS A 227 -2.39 -3.63 3.83
C CYS A 227 -1.89 -3.51 2.38
N ARG A 228 -1.34 -4.60 1.83
CA ARG A 228 -0.93 -4.65 0.42
C ARG A 228 -2.10 -4.39 -0.54
N ARG A 229 -3.26 -5.00 -0.29
CA ARG A 229 -4.46 -4.75 -1.13
C ARG A 229 -4.91 -3.30 -1.06
N ALA A 230 -4.88 -2.68 0.12
CA ALA A 230 -5.22 -1.27 0.29
C ALA A 230 -4.24 -0.35 -0.46
N TYR A 231 -2.94 -0.68 -0.44
CA TYR A 231 -1.92 0.00 -1.23
C TYR A 231 -2.22 -0.08 -2.73
N LEU A 232 -2.43 -1.29 -3.28
CA LEU A 232 -2.75 -1.49 -4.69
C LEU A 232 -4.08 -0.83 -5.07
N LEU A 233 -5.11 -0.94 -4.23
CA LEU A 233 -6.40 -0.27 -4.44
C LEU A 233 -6.22 1.25 -4.58
N THR A 234 -5.32 1.83 -3.77
CA THR A 234 -4.99 3.26 -3.86
C THR A 234 -4.33 3.59 -5.19
N LEU A 235 -3.28 2.86 -5.58
CA LEU A 235 -2.57 3.11 -6.83
C LEU A 235 -3.49 3.03 -8.05
N ASP A 236 -4.33 2.01 -8.08
CA ASP A 236 -5.18 1.73 -9.24
C ASP A 236 -6.37 2.69 -9.37
N ASN A 237 -6.86 3.27 -8.25
CA ASN A 237 -8.17 3.93 -8.26
C ASN A 237 -8.17 5.37 -7.75
N LEU A 238 -7.04 5.91 -7.26
CA LEU A 238 -6.99 7.26 -6.69
C LEU A 238 -7.35 8.34 -7.70
N GLU A 239 -6.88 8.24 -8.94
CA GLU A 239 -7.20 9.23 -9.98
C GLU A 239 -8.68 9.23 -10.33
N ASP A 240 -9.31 8.07 -10.39
CA ASP A 240 -10.76 7.97 -10.57
C ASP A 240 -11.52 8.51 -9.35
N ALA A 241 -11.03 8.25 -8.15
CA ALA A 241 -11.63 8.80 -6.92
C ALA A 241 -11.52 10.33 -6.90
N LYS A 242 -10.40 10.93 -7.32
CA LYS A 242 -10.24 12.38 -7.46
C LYS A 242 -11.23 12.97 -8.48
N ARG A 243 -11.50 12.27 -9.59
CA ARG A 243 -12.51 12.70 -10.57
C ARG A 243 -13.92 12.63 -10.03
N ILE A 244 -14.25 11.62 -9.21
CA ILE A 244 -15.56 11.52 -8.54
C ILE A 244 -15.70 12.60 -7.46
N PHE A 245 -14.63 12.89 -6.70
CA PHE A 245 -14.61 13.80 -5.56
C PHE A 245 -13.56 14.91 -5.73
N PRO A 246 -13.72 15.84 -6.67
CA PRO A 246 -12.66 16.78 -7.07
C PRO A 246 -12.24 17.76 -5.94
N HIS A 247 -13.12 18.00 -4.97
CA HIS A 247 -12.84 18.91 -3.85
C HIS A 247 -12.31 18.19 -2.60
N LYS A 248 -12.17 16.87 -2.65
CA LYS A 248 -11.73 16.07 -1.52
C LYS A 248 -10.21 15.94 -1.50
N ARG A 249 -9.64 16.05 -0.30
CA ARG A 249 -8.19 15.94 -0.08
C ARG A 249 -7.82 14.78 0.84
N MET A 250 -8.79 14.20 1.51
CA MET A 250 -8.61 12.98 2.30
C MET A 250 -9.59 11.92 1.81
N PHE A 251 -9.06 10.81 1.36
CA PHE A 251 -9.82 9.67 0.84
C PHE A 251 -9.80 8.52 1.83
N LEU A 252 -10.95 7.87 1.96
CA LEU A 252 -11.11 6.65 2.72
C LEU A 252 -11.19 5.45 1.77
N GLN A 253 -10.96 4.26 2.27
CA GLN A 253 -11.03 3.02 1.49
C GLN A 253 -12.33 2.87 0.70
N GLY A 254 -13.48 3.20 1.32
CA GLY A 254 -14.79 3.07 0.66
C GLY A 254 -14.95 3.93 -0.60
N GLU A 255 -14.25 5.06 -0.70
CA GLU A 255 -14.28 5.93 -1.87
C GLU A 255 -13.42 5.38 -3.00
N LEU A 256 -12.30 4.74 -2.68
CA LEU A 256 -11.49 4.01 -3.65
C LEU A 256 -12.24 2.77 -4.18
N GLU A 257 -12.93 2.04 -3.31
CA GLU A 257 -13.77 0.89 -3.69
C GLU A 257 -14.94 1.32 -4.58
N LEU A 258 -15.54 2.48 -4.29
CA LEU A 258 -16.55 3.08 -5.15
C LEU A 258 -15.96 3.40 -6.54
N ALA A 259 -14.82 4.06 -6.60
CA ALA A 259 -14.14 4.39 -7.86
C ALA A 259 -13.81 3.13 -8.65
N ALA A 260 -13.24 2.10 -8.02
CA ALA A 260 -12.97 0.80 -8.62
C ALA A 260 -14.24 0.16 -9.20
N SER A 261 -15.35 0.18 -8.44
CA SER A 261 -16.61 -0.38 -8.89
C SER A 261 -17.23 0.39 -10.06
N CYS A 262 -17.05 1.72 -10.08
CA CYS A 262 -17.51 2.57 -11.19
C CYS A 262 -16.67 2.32 -12.46
N ARG A 263 -15.35 2.27 -12.33
CA ARG A 263 -14.43 1.97 -13.44
C ARG A 263 -14.75 0.62 -14.07
N LYS A 264 -14.84 -0.43 -13.26
CA LYS A 264 -15.18 -1.77 -13.72
C LYS A 264 -16.47 -1.79 -14.55
N ARG A 265 -17.49 -1.04 -14.14
CA ARG A 265 -18.76 -0.98 -14.89
C ARG A 265 -18.67 -0.20 -16.20
N ILE A 266 -17.82 0.82 -16.25
CA ILE A 266 -17.54 1.54 -17.48
C ILE A 266 -16.81 0.60 -18.47
N ASP A 267 -15.85 -0.16 -17.99
CA ASP A 267 -15.06 -1.11 -18.78
C ASP A 267 -15.90 -2.32 -19.29
N GLU A 268 -16.99 -2.67 -18.59
CA GLU A 268 -17.99 -3.66 -19.03
C GLU A 268 -18.75 -3.21 -20.29
N GLY A 269 -18.61 -1.95 -20.70
CA GLY A 269 -19.11 -1.39 -21.95
C GLY A 269 -20.20 -0.33 -21.78
N GLU A 270 -20.45 0.40 -22.84
CA GLU A 270 -21.37 1.56 -22.89
C GLU A 270 -22.77 1.24 -22.36
N THR A 271 -23.32 0.08 -22.70
CA THR A 271 -24.67 -0.35 -22.24
C THR A 271 -24.75 -0.48 -20.72
N ALA A 272 -23.68 -0.97 -20.07
CA ALA A 272 -23.64 -1.09 -18.62
C ALA A 272 -23.51 0.28 -17.94
N ALA A 273 -22.68 1.17 -18.50
CA ALA A 273 -22.50 2.54 -18.03
C ALA A 273 -23.82 3.34 -18.16
N VAL A 274 -24.49 3.29 -19.32
CA VAL A 274 -25.78 3.95 -19.57
C VAL A 274 -26.84 3.43 -18.61
N ARG A 275 -26.95 2.12 -18.42
CA ARG A 275 -27.93 1.54 -17.48
C ARG A 275 -27.68 2.05 -16.05
N ARG A 276 -26.43 2.30 -15.67
CA ARG A 276 -26.08 2.78 -14.33
C ARG A 276 -26.43 4.25 -14.10
N THR A 277 -26.40 5.07 -15.17
CA THR A 277 -26.81 6.48 -15.12
C THR A 277 -28.32 6.67 -15.30
N MET A 278 -29.07 5.61 -15.62
CA MET A 278 -30.54 5.68 -15.81
C MET A 278 -31.33 6.39 -14.69
N PRO A 279 -30.99 6.21 -13.40
CA PRO A 279 -31.68 6.97 -12.34
C PRO A 279 -31.60 8.49 -12.53
N LEU A 280 -30.49 8.99 -13.10
CA LEU A 280 -30.32 10.42 -13.40
C LEU A 280 -31.08 10.85 -14.66
N ALA A 281 -31.43 9.92 -15.56
CA ALA A 281 -32.15 10.23 -16.79
C ALA A 281 -33.55 10.79 -16.53
N ALA A 282 -34.17 10.46 -15.41
CA ALA A 282 -35.45 11.04 -15.03
C ALA A 282 -35.41 12.58 -14.86
N LEU A 283 -34.22 13.13 -14.55
CA LEU A 283 -34.03 14.58 -14.43
C LEU A 283 -34.08 15.27 -15.79
N GLN A 284 -33.82 14.56 -16.91
CA GLN A 284 -33.85 15.11 -18.27
C GLN A 284 -35.24 15.62 -18.68
N ALA A 285 -36.28 15.22 -17.97
CA ALA A 285 -37.64 15.71 -18.20
C ALA A 285 -37.84 17.19 -17.80
N ASP A 286 -36.92 17.74 -17.01
CA ASP A 286 -36.98 19.12 -16.53
C ASP A 286 -36.17 20.09 -17.42
N ARG A 287 -36.66 21.34 -17.52
CA ARG A 287 -35.96 22.40 -18.26
C ARG A 287 -34.64 22.81 -17.59
N GLU A 288 -34.56 22.69 -16.27
CA GLU A 288 -33.38 23.02 -15.46
C GLU A 288 -32.50 21.77 -15.22
N TYR A 289 -32.54 20.79 -16.13
CA TYR A 289 -31.87 19.50 -16.00
C TYR A 289 -30.42 19.59 -15.51
N HIS A 290 -29.61 20.46 -16.15
CA HIS A 290 -28.20 20.60 -15.77
C HIS A 290 -28.04 21.10 -14.32
N ASP A 291 -28.84 22.07 -13.92
CA ASP A 291 -28.81 22.62 -12.56
C ASP A 291 -29.27 21.61 -11.51
N LEU A 292 -30.28 20.79 -11.84
CA LEU A 292 -30.75 19.73 -10.96
C LEU A 292 -29.69 18.62 -10.85
N LEU A 293 -29.05 18.24 -11.94
CA LEU A 293 -28.00 17.23 -11.99
C LEU A 293 -26.78 17.66 -11.18
N ASP A 294 -26.29 18.91 -11.38
CA ASP A 294 -25.18 19.47 -10.60
C ASP A 294 -25.52 19.51 -9.10
N THR A 295 -26.75 19.95 -8.77
CA THR A 295 -27.21 19.95 -7.38
C THR A 295 -27.23 18.55 -6.80
N ALA A 296 -27.73 17.54 -7.54
CA ALA A 296 -27.76 16.16 -7.07
C ALA A 296 -26.34 15.60 -6.85
N CYS A 297 -25.44 15.81 -7.80
CA CYS A 297 -24.03 15.36 -7.69
C CYS A 297 -23.32 16.01 -6.51
N VAL A 298 -23.38 17.33 -6.36
CA VAL A 298 -22.72 18.05 -5.27
C VAL A 298 -23.33 17.68 -3.91
N TYR A 299 -24.66 17.60 -3.84
CA TYR A 299 -25.36 17.21 -2.60
C TYR A 299 -24.96 15.81 -2.12
N LEU A 300 -24.93 14.84 -3.03
CA LEU A 300 -24.66 13.44 -2.70
C LEU A 300 -23.19 13.13 -2.51
N LEU A 301 -22.32 13.65 -3.38
CA LEU A 301 -20.90 13.23 -3.44
C LEU A 301 -19.99 14.16 -2.62
N ASP A 302 -20.24 15.47 -2.59
CA ASP A 302 -19.28 16.43 -1.99
C ASP A 302 -19.73 16.94 -0.62
N CYS A 303 -21.04 16.96 -0.38
CA CYS A 303 -21.61 17.67 0.78
C CYS A 303 -22.28 16.76 1.81
N ASP A 304 -22.07 15.46 1.75
CA ASP A 304 -22.65 14.47 2.70
C ASP A 304 -24.15 14.67 2.92
N SER A 305 -24.89 14.94 1.86
CA SER A 305 -26.31 15.23 1.89
C SER A 305 -26.71 16.47 2.76
N SER A 306 -25.81 17.43 2.89
CA SER A 306 -26.05 18.67 3.65
C SER A 306 -26.51 19.82 2.76
N VAL A 307 -27.75 20.28 2.95
CA VAL A 307 -28.31 21.44 2.23
C VAL A 307 -27.46 22.70 2.42
N THR A 308 -26.93 22.91 3.63
CA THR A 308 -26.11 24.09 3.95
C THR A 308 -24.78 24.07 3.17
N ARG A 309 -24.05 22.94 3.22
CA ARG A 309 -22.79 22.80 2.51
C ARG A 309 -22.97 22.85 0.99
N THR A 310 -24.05 22.26 0.47
CA THR A 310 -24.40 22.34 -0.96
C THR A 310 -24.68 23.77 -1.40
N ALA A 311 -25.39 24.55 -0.58
CA ALA A 311 -25.67 25.96 -0.86
C ALA A 311 -24.39 26.80 -0.90
N GLU A 312 -23.48 26.57 0.03
CA GLU A 312 -22.17 27.21 0.09
C GLU A 312 -21.31 26.85 -1.12
N MET A 313 -21.23 25.57 -1.47
CA MET A 313 -20.42 25.08 -2.57
C MET A 313 -20.92 25.54 -3.94
N LEU A 314 -22.23 25.60 -4.16
CA LEU A 314 -22.85 26.06 -5.40
C LEU A 314 -23.09 27.58 -5.43
N PHE A 315 -22.69 28.32 -4.38
CA PHE A 315 -22.94 29.77 -4.25
C PHE A 315 -24.41 30.16 -4.41
N LEU A 316 -25.31 29.31 -3.88
CA LEU A 316 -26.76 29.50 -3.97
C LEU A 316 -27.39 29.67 -2.57
N HIS A 317 -28.61 30.27 -2.53
CA HIS A 317 -29.36 30.34 -1.30
C HIS A 317 -29.91 28.96 -0.89
N LYS A 318 -29.96 28.66 0.42
CA LYS A 318 -30.46 27.39 0.94
C LYS A 318 -31.88 27.04 0.45
N ASN A 319 -32.72 28.05 0.24
CA ASN A 319 -34.09 27.81 -0.26
C ASN A 319 -34.07 27.34 -1.74
N THR A 320 -33.12 27.81 -2.55
CA THR A 320 -32.94 27.35 -3.92
C THR A 320 -32.51 25.88 -3.94
N ILE A 321 -31.59 25.49 -3.05
CA ILE A 321 -31.19 24.07 -2.92
C ILE A 321 -32.39 23.21 -2.48
N LYS A 322 -33.14 23.66 -1.46
CA LYS A 322 -34.33 22.94 -1.03
C LYS A 322 -35.36 22.78 -2.15
N TYR A 323 -35.60 23.83 -2.92
CA TYR A 323 -36.48 23.78 -4.09
C TYR A 323 -35.98 22.76 -5.13
N ARG A 324 -34.69 22.82 -5.50
CA ARG A 324 -34.11 21.89 -6.46
C ARG A 324 -34.17 20.43 -5.96
N LEU A 325 -33.86 20.19 -4.69
CA LEU A 325 -33.95 18.84 -4.09
C LEU A 325 -35.40 18.31 -4.06
N GLN A 326 -36.40 19.19 -3.80
CA GLN A 326 -37.81 18.80 -3.90
C GLN A 326 -38.17 18.46 -5.34
N ARG A 327 -37.73 19.28 -6.30
CA ARG A 327 -37.97 19.03 -7.73
C ARG A 327 -37.33 17.73 -8.22
N ILE A 328 -36.11 17.44 -7.76
CA ILE A 328 -35.43 16.14 -8.01
C ILE A 328 -36.28 15.00 -7.41
N ALA A 329 -36.75 15.14 -6.20
CA ALA A 329 -37.59 14.12 -5.56
C ALA A 329 -38.91 13.86 -6.31
N ASP A 330 -39.55 14.92 -6.83
CA ASP A 330 -40.78 14.80 -7.62
C ASP A 330 -40.54 14.06 -8.95
N LEU A 331 -39.41 14.33 -9.61
CA LEU A 331 -39.02 13.65 -10.87
C LEU A 331 -38.62 12.19 -10.65
N LEU A 332 -37.94 11.90 -9.53
CA LEU A 332 -37.51 10.54 -9.19
C LEU A 332 -38.63 9.70 -8.59
N GLY A 333 -39.67 10.32 -8.03
CA GLY A 333 -40.77 9.65 -7.32
C GLY A 333 -40.41 9.24 -5.88
N TYR A 334 -39.27 9.68 -5.35
CA TYR A 334 -38.87 9.44 -3.96
C TYR A 334 -37.96 10.58 -3.44
N ARG A 335 -37.95 10.75 -2.12
CA ARG A 335 -37.09 11.76 -1.47
C ARG A 335 -35.65 11.26 -1.39
N LEU A 336 -34.66 12.16 -1.62
CA LEU A 336 -33.27 11.88 -1.36
C LEU A 336 -33.09 11.58 0.14
N GLY A 337 -32.33 10.52 0.42
CA GLY A 337 -32.23 9.95 1.79
C GLY A 337 -33.08 8.69 2.01
N LYS A 338 -34.05 8.38 1.11
CA LYS A 338 -34.76 7.12 1.15
C LYS A 338 -33.87 5.97 0.62
N MET A 339 -33.69 4.98 1.46
CA MET A 339 -32.88 3.78 1.09
C MET A 339 -33.83 2.68 0.56
N PRO A 340 -33.37 1.84 -0.38
CA PRO A 340 -32.04 1.78 -1.02
C PRO A 340 -31.86 2.72 -2.23
N GLU A 341 -32.91 3.43 -2.66
CA GLU A 341 -32.95 4.21 -3.90
C GLU A 341 -31.86 5.30 -3.92
N THR A 342 -31.57 5.93 -2.79
CA THR A 342 -30.51 6.95 -2.69
C THR A 342 -29.12 6.38 -2.94
N ILE A 343 -28.86 5.11 -2.56
CA ILE A 343 -27.57 4.43 -2.82
C ILE A 343 -27.36 4.28 -4.33
N GLU A 344 -28.41 3.89 -5.05
CA GLU A 344 -28.33 3.73 -6.51
C GLU A 344 -28.13 5.08 -7.21
N LEU A 345 -28.78 6.14 -6.70
CA LEU A 345 -28.59 7.48 -7.21
C LEU A 345 -27.16 8.00 -6.93
N TYR A 346 -26.63 7.75 -5.74
CA TYR A 346 -25.25 8.08 -5.35
C TYR A 346 -24.23 7.43 -6.29
N ARG A 347 -24.40 6.14 -6.54
CA ARG A 347 -23.54 5.39 -7.49
C ARG A 347 -23.68 5.90 -8.93
N SER A 348 -24.89 6.29 -9.32
CA SER A 348 -25.17 6.84 -10.66
C SER A 348 -24.48 8.19 -10.83
N ALA A 349 -24.50 9.04 -9.81
CA ALA A 349 -23.78 10.32 -9.79
C ALA A 349 -22.26 10.12 -9.91
N ALA A 350 -21.70 9.10 -9.21
CA ALA A 350 -20.28 8.79 -9.30
C ALA A 350 -19.87 8.32 -10.72
N VAL A 351 -20.63 7.41 -11.34
CA VAL A 351 -20.40 6.99 -12.72
C VAL A 351 -20.54 8.16 -13.68
N TYR A 352 -21.55 9.01 -13.48
CA TYR A 352 -21.75 10.20 -14.31
C TYR A 352 -20.52 11.11 -14.29
N ARG A 353 -19.94 11.41 -13.11
CA ARG A 353 -18.72 12.22 -13.01
C ARG A 353 -17.49 11.60 -13.67
N LEU A 354 -17.36 10.27 -13.65
CA LEU A 354 -16.26 9.59 -14.35
C LEU A 354 -16.39 9.66 -15.87
N LEU A 355 -17.62 9.65 -16.39
CA LEU A 355 -17.89 9.73 -17.84
C LEU A 355 -17.79 11.15 -18.38
N HIS A 356 -18.00 12.16 -17.53
CA HIS A 356 -18.04 13.56 -17.94
C HIS A 356 -17.05 14.36 -17.10
N GLU A 357 -16.21 15.15 -17.75
CA GLU A 357 -15.33 16.07 -17.01
C GLU A 357 -16.19 17.06 -16.21
N VAL A 358 -15.89 17.21 -14.93
CA VAL A 358 -16.50 18.23 -14.08
C VAL A 358 -15.96 19.58 -14.56
N ARG A 359 -16.86 20.44 -15.07
CA ARG A 359 -16.53 21.81 -15.49
C ARG A 359 -16.29 22.73 -14.30
#